data_bb4bc953365e052cb720ad6e9513bd71
#
_entry.id   bb4bc953365e052cb720ad6e9513bd71
#
_cell.length_a   1.000
_cell.length_b   1.000
_cell.length_c   1.000
_cell.angle_alpha   90.00
_cell.angle_beta   90.00
_cell.angle_gamma   90.00
#
_symmetry.space_group_name_H-M   'P 1'
#
loop_
_entity.id
_entity.type
_entity.pdbx_description
1 polymer ?
#
loop_
_entity_poly.entity_id
_entity_poly.type
_entity_poly.pdbx_seq_one_letter_code
_entity_poly.pdbx_strand_id
1 'polypeptide(L)'
;MKKAAERNVYIIAGLYEKEGLVLYNSAVLVGPEGYIGTYRKMHMWGTEKLYCDASMTGFPVFDTRLGKIGIMICYDLWFPESSRLLTLQGADLICSPTGWVKDERLVTTPDGLPIANVLCMANSHCNGVYIAAAARVGEERGTKWVANSIITDPQGAILSKAGDDKEEIIYADVDLRRAKESRNWGSRTHIIADRRRDQYDEMLGYSAKPYIL
;
A
#
# COMPACT_ATOMS: atom_id res chain seq x y z
N MET A 1 -9.13 1.37 -18.83
CA MET A 1 -8.29 1.90 -19.93
C MET A 1 -8.93 3.11 -20.63
N LYS A 2 -10.12 3.00 -21.27
CA LYS A 2 -10.74 4.13 -22.01
C LYS A 2 -10.78 5.43 -21.20
N LYS A 3 -11.29 5.40 -19.95
CA LYS A 3 -11.34 6.59 -19.09
C LYS A 3 -9.96 7.14 -18.70
N ALA A 4 -8.97 6.29 -18.52
CA ALA A 4 -7.60 6.73 -18.24
C ALA A 4 -7.02 7.53 -19.41
N ALA A 5 -7.20 7.05 -20.64
CA ALA A 5 -6.79 7.75 -21.86
C ALA A 5 -7.57 9.05 -22.08
N GLU A 6 -8.91 9.02 -21.99
CA GLU A 6 -9.78 10.19 -22.17
C GLU A 6 -9.46 11.34 -21.21
N ARG A 7 -9.07 11.01 -19.98
CA ARG A 7 -8.79 11.98 -18.91
C ARG A 7 -7.33 12.23 -18.65
N ASN A 8 -6.45 11.53 -19.37
CA ASN A 8 -4.98 11.60 -19.19
C ASN A 8 -4.56 11.36 -17.73
N VAL A 9 -5.12 10.31 -17.11
CA VAL A 9 -4.87 9.96 -15.71
C VAL A 9 -4.40 8.52 -15.55
N TYR A 10 -3.71 8.23 -14.46
CA TYR A 10 -3.44 6.87 -13.99
C TYR A 10 -4.54 6.44 -13.02
N ILE A 11 -4.99 5.19 -13.14
CA ILE A 11 -6.05 4.62 -12.30
C ILE A 11 -5.52 3.31 -11.72
N ILE A 12 -5.65 3.15 -10.41
CA ILE A 12 -5.42 1.88 -9.72
C ILE A 12 -6.76 1.39 -9.19
N ALA A 13 -7.10 0.16 -9.52
CA ALA A 13 -8.37 -0.44 -9.13
C ALA A 13 -8.17 -1.87 -8.62
N GLY A 14 -8.75 -2.16 -7.44
CA GLY A 14 -8.83 -3.52 -6.89
C GLY A 14 -9.89 -4.35 -7.59
N LEU A 15 -9.60 -5.62 -7.85
CA LEU A 15 -10.52 -6.57 -8.47
C LEU A 15 -10.15 -8.01 -8.11
N TYR A 16 -11.09 -8.93 -8.29
CA TYR A 16 -10.77 -10.36 -8.34
C TYR A 16 -10.33 -10.74 -9.74
N GLU A 17 -9.15 -11.34 -9.84
CA GLU A 17 -8.56 -11.84 -11.07
C GLU A 17 -8.69 -13.36 -11.11
N LYS A 18 -9.08 -13.92 -12.27
CA LYS A 18 -9.14 -15.36 -12.48
C LYS A 18 -8.13 -15.78 -13.54
N GLU A 19 -7.27 -16.73 -13.18
CA GLU A 19 -6.32 -17.36 -14.10
C GLU A 19 -6.51 -18.88 -14.05
N GLY A 20 -7.10 -19.45 -15.09
CA GLY A 20 -7.51 -20.85 -15.09
C GLY A 20 -8.53 -21.15 -14.00
N LEU A 21 -8.18 -22.00 -13.02
CA LEU A 21 -9.00 -22.33 -11.85
C LEU A 21 -8.63 -21.51 -10.61
N VAL A 22 -7.58 -20.70 -10.70
CA VAL A 22 -7.07 -19.92 -9.57
C VAL A 22 -7.71 -18.53 -9.54
N LEU A 23 -8.05 -18.09 -8.36
CA LEU A 23 -8.58 -16.74 -8.08
C LEU A 23 -7.55 -15.94 -7.28
N TYR A 24 -7.32 -14.70 -7.67
CA TYR A 24 -6.44 -13.76 -6.96
C TYR A 24 -7.18 -12.50 -6.54
N ASN A 25 -6.84 -11.96 -5.38
CA ASN A 25 -7.18 -10.58 -5.03
C ASN A 25 -6.08 -9.69 -5.64
N SER A 26 -6.45 -8.87 -6.63
CA SER A 26 -5.51 -8.13 -7.47
C SER A 26 -5.82 -6.65 -7.52
N ALA A 27 -4.82 -5.87 -7.90
CA ALA A 27 -4.98 -4.46 -8.25
C ALA A 27 -4.28 -4.19 -9.58
N VAL A 28 -5.01 -3.58 -10.51
CA VAL A 28 -4.47 -3.19 -11.81
C VAL A 28 -4.10 -1.73 -11.85
N LEU A 29 -3.01 -1.43 -12.53
CA LEU A 29 -2.61 -0.06 -12.90
C LEU A 29 -2.84 0.13 -14.39
N VAL A 30 -3.62 1.13 -14.73
CA VAL A 30 -3.84 1.57 -16.11
C VAL A 30 -3.52 3.06 -16.23
N GLY A 31 -2.99 3.46 -17.37
CA GLY A 31 -2.63 4.83 -17.67
C GLY A 31 -3.23 5.29 -19.01
N PRO A 32 -2.91 6.52 -19.44
CA PRO A 32 -3.26 7.02 -20.76
C PRO A 32 -2.77 6.12 -21.89
N GLU A 33 -1.63 5.46 -21.68
CA GLU A 33 -0.98 4.50 -22.58
C GLU A 33 -1.63 3.11 -22.59
N GLY A 34 -2.60 2.85 -21.70
CA GLY A 34 -3.31 1.58 -21.58
C GLY A 34 -2.99 0.81 -20.30
N TYR A 35 -2.98 -0.52 -20.38
CA TYR A 35 -2.59 -1.39 -19.27
C TYR A 35 -1.09 -1.31 -19.01
N ILE A 36 -0.73 -1.15 -17.73
CA ILE A 36 0.67 -1.05 -17.29
C ILE A 36 1.08 -2.31 -16.54
N GLY A 37 0.25 -2.77 -15.60
CA GLY A 37 0.55 -3.97 -14.85
C GLY A 37 -0.49 -4.31 -13.80
N THR A 38 -0.27 -5.46 -13.16
CA THR A 38 -1.12 -5.99 -12.08
C THR A 38 -0.24 -6.40 -10.91
N TYR A 39 -0.71 -6.06 -9.72
CA TYR A 39 -0.23 -6.61 -8.46
C TYR A 39 -1.25 -7.64 -7.96
N ARG A 40 -0.81 -8.84 -7.60
CA ARG A 40 -1.60 -9.87 -6.90
C ARG A 40 -1.23 -9.85 -5.43
N LYS A 41 -2.21 -9.78 -4.56
CA LYS A 41 -2.02 -9.66 -3.10
C LYS A 41 -1.14 -10.76 -2.53
N MET A 42 -0.16 -10.39 -1.73
CA MET A 42 0.78 -11.32 -1.08
C MET A 42 0.24 -11.88 0.23
N HIS A 43 -0.40 -11.02 1.05
CA HIS A 43 -0.85 -11.39 2.40
C HIS A 43 -2.38 -11.46 2.46
N MET A 44 -2.91 -12.67 2.47
CA MET A 44 -4.35 -12.92 2.55
C MET A 44 -4.89 -12.67 3.95
N TRP A 45 -6.01 -11.95 4.07
CA TRP A 45 -6.69 -11.69 5.33
C TRP A 45 -7.85 -12.67 5.56
N GLY A 46 -7.91 -13.28 6.75
CA GLY A 46 -9.06 -14.06 7.19
C GLY A 46 -9.50 -15.12 6.18
N THR A 47 -10.76 -15.07 5.79
CA THR A 47 -11.40 -16.03 4.87
C THR A 47 -10.95 -15.88 3.41
N GLU A 48 -10.23 -14.83 3.03
CA GLU A 48 -9.64 -14.75 1.68
C GLU A 48 -8.80 -15.98 1.35
N LYS A 49 -8.13 -16.56 2.35
CA LYS A 49 -7.32 -17.79 2.24
C LYS A 49 -8.11 -19.02 1.75
N LEU A 50 -9.43 -18.97 1.80
CA LEU A 50 -10.31 -20.06 1.35
C LEU A 50 -10.67 -19.93 -0.13
N TYR A 51 -10.48 -18.75 -0.72
CA TYR A 51 -10.97 -18.43 -2.08
C TYR A 51 -9.90 -17.92 -3.01
N CYS A 52 -8.85 -17.29 -2.47
CA CYS A 52 -7.80 -16.68 -3.26
C CYS A 52 -6.44 -17.26 -2.92
N ASP A 53 -5.61 -17.45 -3.92
CA ASP A 53 -4.22 -17.80 -3.75
C ASP A 53 -3.35 -16.56 -3.56
N ALA A 54 -2.33 -16.69 -2.71
CA ALA A 54 -1.32 -15.66 -2.54
C ALA A 54 -0.45 -15.53 -3.79
N SER A 55 -0.02 -14.31 -4.08
CA SER A 55 0.92 -14.07 -5.16
C SER A 55 2.28 -14.74 -4.93
N MET A 56 2.87 -15.21 -6.01
CA MET A 56 4.27 -15.68 -6.06
C MET A 56 5.19 -14.68 -6.78
N THR A 57 4.66 -13.52 -7.20
CA THR A 57 5.42 -12.53 -8.00
C THR A 57 6.03 -11.39 -7.18
N GLY A 58 5.81 -11.39 -5.85
CA GLY A 58 6.31 -10.35 -4.96
C GLY A 58 5.59 -9.00 -5.11
N PHE A 59 6.31 -7.92 -4.83
CA PHE A 59 5.81 -6.56 -4.86
C PHE A 59 6.39 -5.79 -6.06
N PRO A 60 5.71 -5.74 -7.22
CA PRO A 60 6.20 -5.01 -8.38
C PRO A 60 6.10 -3.50 -8.19
N VAL A 61 7.06 -2.78 -8.79
CA VAL A 61 7.03 -1.32 -8.93
C VAL A 61 6.92 -0.98 -10.42
N PHE A 62 6.01 -0.10 -10.75
CA PHE A 62 5.68 0.26 -12.11
C PHE A 62 6.25 1.64 -12.45
N ASP A 63 6.96 1.72 -13.56
CA ASP A 63 7.42 3.00 -14.11
C ASP A 63 6.26 3.71 -14.83
N THR A 64 6.05 4.97 -14.47
CA THR A 64 5.06 5.84 -15.09
C THR A 64 5.67 7.19 -15.43
N ARG A 65 4.98 8.00 -16.23
CA ARG A 65 5.42 9.38 -16.52
C ARG A 65 5.45 10.28 -15.27
N LEU A 66 4.72 9.91 -14.21
CA LEU A 66 4.67 10.68 -12.96
C LEU A 66 5.79 10.29 -12.00
N GLY A 67 6.33 9.08 -12.11
CA GLY A 67 7.32 8.49 -11.22
C GLY A 67 7.07 6.99 -11.04
N LYS A 68 7.73 6.40 -10.05
CA LYS A 68 7.64 4.97 -9.75
C LYS A 68 6.52 4.70 -8.76
N ILE A 69 5.55 3.88 -9.18
CA ILE A 69 4.36 3.56 -8.38
C ILE A 69 4.43 2.10 -7.90
N GLY A 70 4.41 1.91 -6.59
CA GLY A 70 4.21 0.62 -5.94
C GLY A 70 2.73 0.39 -5.62
N ILE A 71 2.32 -0.87 -5.57
CA ILE A 71 0.96 -1.25 -5.18
C ILE A 71 1.03 -2.29 -4.07
N MET A 72 0.20 -2.10 -3.05
CA MET A 72 -0.11 -3.10 -2.02
C MET A 72 -1.62 -3.13 -1.78
N ILE A 73 -2.15 -4.19 -1.18
CA ILE A 73 -3.60 -4.32 -0.95
C ILE A 73 -3.88 -4.57 0.53
N CYS A 74 -4.59 -3.62 1.16
CA CYS A 74 -5.23 -3.82 2.47
C CYS A 74 -4.26 -4.37 3.53
N TYR A 75 -4.32 -5.69 3.81
CA TYR A 75 -3.54 -6.36 4.86
C TYR A 75 -2.02 -6.33 4.63
N ASP A 76 -1.55 -6.13 3.41
CA ASP A 76 -0.11 -5.94 3.12
C ASP A 76 0.49 -4.78 3.92
N LEU A 77 -0.31 -3.77 4.28
CA LEU A 77 0.12 -2.61 5.06
C LEU A 77 0.62 -2.98 6.47
N TRP A 78 0.14 -4.07 7.05
CA TRP A 78 0.53 -4.55 8.38
C TRP A 78 1.93 -5.17 8.42
N PHE A 79 2.52 -5.43 7.26
CA PHE A 79 3.87 -5.98 7.12
C PHE A 79 4.82 -4.86 6.69
N PRO A 80 5.70 -4.39 7.59
CA PRO A 80 6.66 -3.32 7.26
C PRO A 80 7.54 -3.67 6.05
N GLU A 81 7.74 -4.97 5.81
CA GLU A 81 8.48 -5.51 4.66
C GLU A 81 7.84 -5.10 3.33
N SER A 82 6.50 -5.06 3.26
CA SER A 82 5.77 -4.73 2.02
C SER A 82 6.17 -3.35 1.51
N SER A 83 6.01 -2.33 2.36
CA SER A 83 6.38 -0.94 2.01
C SER A 83 7.89 -0.81 1.80
N ARG A 84 8.69 -1.54 2.59
CA ARG A 84 10.16 -1.52 2.46
C ARG A 84 10.61 -2.11 1.14
N LEU A 85 10.08 -3.24 0.71
CA LEU A 85 10.43 -3.89 -0.55
C LEU A 85 10.06 -3.02 -1.76
N LEU A 86 8.87 -2.39 -1.75
CA LEU A 86 8.46 -1.44 -2.78
C LEU A 86 9.43 -0.24 -2.84
N THR A 87 9.79 0.31 -1.67
CA THR A 87 10.72 1.45 -1.59
C THR A 87 12.12 1.09 -2.07
N LEU A 88 12.62 -0.11 -1.75
CA LEU A 88 13.93 -0.58 -2.20
C LEU A 88 14.00 -0.78 -3.72
N GLN A 89 12.87 -1.06 -4.36
CA GLN A 89 12.74 -1.11 -5.82
C GLN A 89 12.54 0.28 -6.44
N GLY A 90 12.47 1.32 -5.61
CA GLY A 90 12.45 2.72 -6.03
C GLY A 90 11.08 3.38 -6.06
N ALA A 91 10.05 2.78 -5.45
CA ALA A 91 8.74 3.42 -5.38
C ALA A 91 8.83 4.83 -4.77
N ASP A 92 8.19 5.79 -5.42
CA ASP A 92 8.03 7.16 -4.96
C ASP A 92 6.65 7.35 -4.30
N LEU A 93 5.65 6.62 -4.80
CA LEU A 93 4.29 6.55 -4.29
C LEU A 93 3.87 5.09 -4.16
N ILE A 94 3.25 4.74 -3.04
CA ILE A 94 2.59 3.44 -2.83
C ILE A 94 1.08 3.68 -2.79
N CYS A 95 0.34 3.00 -3.65
CA CYS A 95 -1.11 3.05 -3.67
C CYS A 95 -1.69 1.76 -3.08
N SER A 96 -2.72 1.89 -2.24
CA SER A 96 -3.35 0.76 -1.57
C SER A 96 -4.87 0.81 -1.69
N PRO A 97 -5.47 0.14 -2.67
CA PRO A 97 -6.89 -0.16 -2.61
C PRO A 97 -7.16 -1.08 -1.42
N THR A 98 -8.15 -0.75 -0.60
CA THR A 98 -8.32 -1.44 0.67
C THR A 98 -9.78 -1.54 1.13
N GLY A 99 -10.10 -2.62 1.85
CA GLY A 99 -11.32 -2.79 2.60
C GLY A 99 -10.98 -3.19 4.03
N TRP A 100 -10.50 -2.25 4.82
CA TRP A 100 -10.21 -2.51 6.23
C TRP A 100 -11.51 -2.78 7.00
N VAL A 101 -11.63 -3.98 7.52
CA VAL A 101 -12.80 -4.40 8.30
C VAL A 101 -12.78 -3.70 9.66
N LYS A 102 -13.93 -3.17 10.09
CA LYS A 102 -14.10 -2.63 11.44
C LYS A 102 -14.18 -3.81 12.42
N ASP A 103 -13.10 -4.02 13.15
CA ASP A 103 -12.93 -5.12 14.11
C ASP A 103 -12.53 -4.52 15.47
N GLU A 104 -13.13 -5.00 16.54
CA GLU A 104 -12.87 -4.51 17.90
C GLU A 104 -11.40 -4.68 18.33
N ARG A 105 -10.67 -5.58 17.68
CA ARG A 105 -9.23 -5.79 17.90
C ARG A 105 -8.37 -4.74 17.18
N LEU A 106 -8.94 -3.99 16.24
CA LEU A 106 -8.25 -2.92 15.54
C LEU A 106 -8.41 -1.61 16.29
N VAL A 107 -7.39 -1.30 17.06
CA VAL A 107 -7.35 -0.13 17.94
C VAL A 107 -7.41 1.17 17.15
N THR A 108 -8.13 2.15 17.68
CA THR A 108 -7.97 3.55 17.30
C THR A 108 -7.07 4.25 18.32
N THR A 109 -6.37 5.29 17.90
CA THR A 109 -5.65 6.16 18.82
C THR A 109 -6.63 6.93 19.73
N PRO A 110 -6.21 7.49 20.88
CA PRO A 110 -7.11 8.25 21.76
C PRO A 110 -7.83 9.42 21.08
N ASP A 111 -7.24 9.99 20.03
CA ASP A 111 -7.83 11.04 19.18
C ASP A 111 -8.66 10.48 18.00
N GLY A 112 -8.93 9.19 18.01
CA GLY A 112 -9.87 8.55 17.07
C GLY A 112 -9.28 8.18 15.70
N LEU A 113 -7.94 8.22 15.52
CA LEU A 113 -7.32 7.82 14.26
C LEU A 113 -7.24 6.28 14.18
N PRO A 114 -7.79 5.63 13.12
CA PRO A 114 -7.67 4.19 12.95
C PRO A 114 -6.22 3.73 12.83
N ILE A 115 -5.90 2.57 13.39
CA ILE A 115 -4.54 1.99 13.33
C ILE A 115 -4.03 1.86 11.89
N ALA A 116 -4.90 1.59 10.92
CA ALA A 116 -4.53 1.55 9.51
C ALA A 116 -3.94 2.87 9.01
N ASN A 117 -4.50 4.00 9.46
CA ASN A 117 -3.98 5.33 9.12
C ASN A 117 -2.63 5.58 9.80
N VAL A 118 -2.46 5.16 11.06
CA VAL A 118 -1.17 5.22 11.76
C VAL A 118 -0.10 4.41 11.03
N LEU A 119 -0.46 3.21 10.53
CA LEU A 119 0.44 2.39 9.74
C LEU A 119 0.81 3.05 8.40
N CYS A 120 -0.13 3.74 7.72
CA CYS A 120 0.20 4.53 6.54
C CYS A 120 1.24 5.62 6.87
N MET A 121 1.03 6.39 7.94
CA MET A 121 1.96 7.43 8.40
C MET A 121 3.34 6.85 8.74
N ALA A 122 3.38 5.79 9.54
CA ALA A 122 4.62 5.14 9.95
C ALA A 122 5.40 4.56 8.75
N ASN A 123 4.70 3.84 7.86
CA ASN A 123 5.30 3.28 6.65
C ASN A 123 5.79 4.36 5.69
N SER A 124 5.06 5.48 5.56
CA SER A 124 5.52 6.64 4.78
C SER A 124 6.82 7.20 5.33
N HIS A 125 6.86 7.48 6.64
CA HIS A 125 8.03 8.06 7.32
C HIS A 125 9.25 7.13 7.28
N CYS A 126 9.09 5.88 7.68
CA CYS A 126 10.19 4.91 7.73
C CYS A 126 10.80 4.58 6.36
N ASN A 127 10.07 4.86 5.28
CA ASN A 127 10.50 4.55 3.92
C ASN A 127 10.78 5.80 3.06
N GLY A 128 10.40 6.99 3.50
CA GLY A 128 10.50 8.20 2.70
C GLY A 128 9.72 8.05 1.40
N VAL A 129 8.41 7.76 1.49
CA VAL A 129 7.53 7.46 0.36
C VAL A 129 6.14 8.03 0.61
N TYR A 130 5.45 8.48 -0.44
CA TYR A 130 4.03 8.80 -0.33
C TYR A 130 3.20 7.51 -0.22
N ILE A 131 2.13 7.53 0.57
CA ILE A 131 1.12 6.47 0.57
C ILE A 131 -0.26 7.08 0.31
N ALA A 132 -0.99 6.49 -0.64
CA ALA A 132 -2.38 6.81 -0.93
C ALA A 132 -3.21 5.53 -0.76
N ALA A 133 -4.03 5.48 0.31
CA ALA A 133 -4.91 4.37 0.60
C ALA A 133 -6.37 4.77 0.35
N ALA A 134 -7.02 4.08 -0.58
CA ALA A 134 -8.43 4.24 -0.89
C ALA A 134 -9.23 3.15 -0.19
N ALA A 135 -9.95 3.54 0.86
CA ALA A 135 -10.65 2.62 1.76
C ALA A 135 -12.15 2.57 1.47
N ARG A 136 -12.71 1.39 1.64
CA ARG A 136 -14.15 1.16 1.52
C ARG A 136 -14.89 1.74 2.72
N VAL A 137 -16.07 2.32 2.49
CA VAL A 137 -16.98 2.86 3.50
C VAL A 137 -18.29 2.07 3.54
N GLY A 138 -19.01 2.14 4.66
CA GLY A 138 -20.34 1.56 4.85
C GLY A 138 -20.30 0.10 5.35
N GLU A 139 -21.35 -0.62 5.03
CA GLU A 139 -21.56 -2.01 5.45
C GLU A 139 -21.99 -2.89 4.28
N GLU A 140 -21.47 -4.10 4.18
CA GLU A 140 -21.93 -5.11 3.24
C GLU A 140 -21.96 -6.48 3.89
N ARG A 141 -23.11 -7.17 3.78
CA ARG A 141 -23.32 -8.52 4.30
C ARG A 141 -22.94 -8.65 5.79
N GLY A 142 -23.24 -7.62 6.60
CA GLY A 142 -22.92 -7.58 8.02
C GLY A 142 -21.47 -7.20 8.34
N THR A 143 -20.63 -6.99 7.34
CA THR A 143 -19.27 -6.50 7.53
C THR A 143 -19.23 -4.97 7.42
N LYS A 144 -18.84 -4.31 8.50
CA LYS A 144 -18.59 -2.85 8.52
C LYS A 144 -17.16 -2.54 8.16
N TRP A 145 -16.97 -1.43 7.45
CA TRP A 145 -15.65 -0.97 7.00
C TRP A 145 -15.15 0.21 7.84
N VAL A 146 -13.84 0.28 8.00
CA VAL A 146 -13.19 1.38 8.75
C VAL A 146 -13.29 2.71 8.01
N ALA A 147 -13.41 2.66 6.68
CA ALA A 147 -13.30 3.85 5.81
C ALA A 147 -11.97 4.59 6.02
N ASN A 148 -12.01 5.94 6.21
CA ASN A 148 -10.84 6.76 6.49
C ASN A 148 -9.74 6.64 5.43
N SER A 149 -10.10 6.73 4.13
CA SER A 149 -9.11 6.90 3.05
C SER A 149 -8.10 7.99 3.41
N ILE A 150 -6.83 7.81 3.05
CA ILE A 150 -5.77 8.70 3.50
C ILE A 150 -4.68 8.88 2.43
N ILE A 151 -4.12 10.08 2.38
CA ILE A 151 -2.90 10.38 1.63
C ILE A 151 -1.88 10.92 2.63
N THR A 152 -0.71 10.30 2.68
CA THR A 152 0.39 10.71 3.56
C THR A 152 1.62 11.13 2.77
N ASP A 153 2.40 12.05 3.31
CA ASP A 153 3.66 12.49 2.73
C ASP A 153 4.85 11.64 3.22
N PRO A 154 6.04 11.78 2.62
CA PRO A 154 7.23 11.03 3.02
C PRO A 154 7.75 11.32 4.44
N GLN A 155 7.28 12.36 5.11
CA GLN A 155 7.55 12.60 6.53
C GLN A 155 6.51 11.93 7.46
N GLY A 156 5.50 11.26 6.90
CA GLY A 156 4.42 10.64 7.65
C GLY A 156 3.28 11.58 8.02
N ALA A 157 3.27 12.81 7.53
CA ALA A 157 2.18 13.74 7.76
C ALA A 157 0.96 13.39 6.90
N ILE A 158 -0.23 13.62 7.44
CA ILE A 158 -1.49 13.46 6.70
C ILE A 158 -1.68 14.69 5.81
N LEU A 159 -1.69 14.47 4.49
CA LEU A 159 -2.01 15.51 3.51
C LEU A 159 -3.51 15.66 3.32
N SER A 160 -4.24 14.54 3.32
CA SER A 160 -5.69 14.52 3.20
C SER A 160 -6.23 13.23 3.80
N LYS A 161 -7.41 13.29 4.43
CA LYS A 161 -8.08 12.13 5.03
C LYS A 161 -9.59 12.26 4.86
N ALA A 162 -10.23 11.16 4.46
CA ALA A 162 -11.67 11.02 4.42
C ALA A 162 -12.28 10.78 5.81
N GLY A 163 -13.57 11.01 5.94
CA GLY A 163 -14.37 10.59 7.09
C GLY A 163 -14.63 9.08 7.11
N ASP A 164 -15.48 8.65 8.02
CA ASP A 164 -15.83 7.24 8.23
C ASP A 164 -17.30 6.90 7.93
N ASP A 165 -18.10 7.90 7.56
CA ASP A 165 -19.56 7.80 7.50
C ASP A 165 -20.13 7.84 6.07
N LYS A 166 -19.41 8.36 5.08
CA LYS A 166 -19.93 8.57 3.72
C LYS A 166 -18.89 8.36 2.64
N GLU A 167 -19.37 8.18 1.41
CA GLU A 167 -18.52 8.21 0.22
C GLU A 167 -18.02 9.63 -0.03
N GLU A 168 -16.72 9.77 -0.19
CA GLU A 168 -16.09 11.04 -0.55
C GLU A 168 -14.80 10.85 -1.36
N ILE A 169 -14.38 11.89 -2.04
CA ILE A 169 -13.13 11.94 -2.79
C ILE A 169 -12.19 12.91 -2.08
N ILE A 170 -10.99 12.45 -1.77
CA ILE A 170 -9.93 13.27 -1.20
C ILE A 170 -8.85 13.57 -2.23
N TYR A 171 -8.19 14.71 -2.08
CA TYR A 171 -7.16 15.20 -2.98
C TYR A 171 -5.93 15.64 -2.22
N ALA A 172 -4.76 15.51 -2.85
CA ALA A 172 -3.52 16.13 -2.40
C ALA A 172 -2.63 16.43 -3.62
N ASP A 173 -2.05 17.61 -3.65
CA ASP A 173 -0.99 17.94 -4.59
C ASP A 173 0.35 17.47 -4.04
N VAL A 174 1.09 16.66 -4.82
CA VAL A 174 2.33 16.04 -4.38
C VAL A 174 3.43 16.20 -5.43
N ASP A 175 4.66 16.38 -4.96
CA ASP A 175 5.86 16.29 -5.78
C ASP A 175 6.58 14.98 -5.46
N LEU A 176 6.49 13.99 -6.34
CA LEU A 176 7.07 12.67 -6.09
C LEU A 176 8.59 12.66 -5.96
N ARG A 177 9.30 13.71 -6.43
CA ARG A 177 10.75 13.86 -6.24
C ARG A 177 11.12 13.94 -4.76
N ARG A 178 10.26 14.56 -3.95
CA ARG A 178 10.43 14.67 -2.48
C ARG A 178 10.51 13.33 -1.77
N ALA A 179 9.97 12.26 -2.34
CA ALA A 179 10.09 10.93 -1.77
C ALA A 179 11.56 10.50 -1.61
N LYS A 180 12.37 10.71 -2.64
CA LYS A 180 13.81 10.39 -2.60
C LYS A 180 14.59 11.34 -1.71
N GLU A 181 14.28 12.63 -1.76
CA GLU A 181 14.93 13.66 -0.96
C GLU A 181 14.73 13.42 0.55
N SER A 182 13.51 13.01 0.95
CA SER A 182 13.14 12.77 2.35
C SER A 182 13.83 11.56 2.98
N ARG A 183 14.46 10.69 2.20
CA ARG A 183 15.28 9.57 2.69
C ARG A 183 16.62 10.04 3.27
N ASN A 184 17.02 11.25 2.95
CA ASN A 184 18.26 11.86 3.40
C ASN A 184 17.96 12.85 4.55
N TRP A 185 18.34 12.51 5.77
CA TRP A 185 18.11 13.31 6.98
C TRP A 185 19.31 14.18 7.36
N GLY A 186 20.16 14.50 6.39
CA GLY A 186 21.34 15.34 6.56
C GLY A 186 22.58 14.71 5.93
N SER A 187 23.74 15.31 6.19
CA SER A 187 24.99 14.95 5.52
C SER A 187 25.50 13.52 5.81
N ARG A 188 24.96 12.87 6.83
CA ARG A 188 25.47 11.57 7.32
C ARG A 188 24.39 10.56 7.69
N THR A 189 23.12 10.82 7.34
CA THR A 189 22.01 9.94 7.72
C THR A 189 21.09 9.72 6.54
N HIS A 190 20.97 8.46 6.10
CA HIS A 190 20.10 8.08 4.99
C HIS A 190 19.33 6.80 5.35
N ILE A 191 18.03 6.93 5.63
CA ILE A 191 17.18 5.86 6.21
C ILE A 191 17.16 4.55 5.42
N ILE A 192 17.55 4.55 4.16
CA ILE A 192 17.64 3.34 3.34
C ILE A 192 19.06 2.81 3.28
N ALA A 193 20.08 3.68 3.10
CA ALA A 193 21.46 3.29 2.94
C ALA A 193 22.10 2.78 4.25
N ASP A 194 21.70 3.36 5.40
CA ASP A 194 22.24 3.04 6.72
C ASP A 194 21.75 1.69 7.28
N ARG A 195 20.90 0.99 6.53
CA ARG A 195 20.37 -0.32 6.97
C ARG A 195 21.50 -1.34 7.11
N ARG A 196 21.50 -2.04 8.22
CA ARG A 196 22.47 -3.10 8.53
C ARG A 196 22.07 -4.43 7.85
N ARG A 197 22.12 -4.46 6.51
CA ARG A 197 21.74 -5.63 5.70
C ARG A 197 22.56 -6.88 6.05
N ASP A 198 23.78 -6.66 6.48
CA ASP A 198 24.71 -7.69 6.99
C ASP A 198 24.17 -8.46 8.20
N GLN A 199 23.20 -7.88 8.92
CA GLN A 199 22.59 -8.46 10.12
C GLN A 199 21.17 -8.93 9.91
N TYR A 200 20.46 -8.43 8.87
CA TYR A 200 19.01 -8.66 8.74
C TYR A 200 18.66 -10.03 8.18
N ASP A 201 19.45 -10.55 7.24
CA ASP A 201 19.09 -11.76 6.49
C ASP A 201 18.93 -12.97 7.41
N GLU A 202 19.88 -13.16 8.36
CA GLU A 202 19.81 -14.26 9.33
C GLU A 202 18.70 -14.06 10.35
N MET A 203 18.58 -12.85 10.91
CA MET A 203 17.61 -12.52 11.97
C MET A 203 16.17 -12.50 11.46
N LEU A 204 15.93 -12.08 10.21
CA LEU A 204 14.61 -12.07 9.59
C LEU A 204 14.21 -13.43 9.00
N GLY A 205 15.09 -14.45 9.11
CA GLY A 205 14.75 -15.80 8.69
C GLY A 205 14.64 -16.01 7.19
N TYR A 206 15.29 -15.19 6.38
CA TYR A 206 15.34 -15.37 4.92
C TYR A 206 16.03 -16.65 4.49
N SER A 207 16.79 -17.29 5.37
CA SER A 207 17.29 -18.67 5.19
C SER A 207 16.26 -19.65 5.76
N ALA A 208 15.27 -19.99 5.00
CA ALA A 208 14.41 -21.19 4.93
C ALA A 208 14.22 -22.08 6.19
N LYS A 209 14.33 -21.59 7.41
CA LYS A 209 13.86 -22.32 8.58
C LYS A 209 12.41 -21.92 8.85
N PRO A 210 11.43 -22.87 8.83
CA PRO A 210 10.07 -22.54 9.18
C PRO A 210 10.03 -21.99 10.61
N TYR A 211 9.34 -20.88 10.82
CA TYR A 211 9.03 -20.41 12.15
C TYR A 211 8.25 -21.50 12.88
N ILE A 212 8.77 -21.95 14.00
CA ILE A 212 7.98 -22.72 14.96
C ILE A 212 7.20 -21.69 15.77
N LEU A 213 5.91 -21.55 15.46
CA LEU A 213 4.97 -20.78 16.27
C LEU A 213 4.64 -21.52 17.56
#